data_4587bf0c089627c12196f1e67902a1fd
#
_entry.id   4587bf0c089627c12196f1e67902a1fd
#
_cell.length_a   1.000
_cell.length_b   1.000
_cell.length_c   1.000
_cell.angle_alpha   90.00
_cell.angle_beta   90.00
_cell.angle_gamma   90.00
#
_symmetry.space_group_name_H-M   'P 1'
#
loop_
_entity.id
_entity.type
_entity.pdbx_description
1 polymer ?
#
loop_
_entity_poly.entity_id
_entity_poly.type
_entity_poly.pdbx_seq_one_letter_code
_entity_poly.pdbx_strand_id
1 'polypeptide(L)'
;MGQANAKLTLYNSASYRISIQGHLPSIWCDRMGGMAVSTENDGHVPVTVLTGQLMDQAALFGVLTTLYSLGLPLLSVECTSITRP
;
A
#
# COMPACT_ATOMS: atom_id res chain seq x y z
N MET A 1 -4.01 19.85 17.40
CA MET A 1 -4.16 19.26 17.68
C MET A 1 -5.06 18.36 17.58
N GLY A 2 -5.93 18.20 17.36
CA GLY A 2 -6.91 17.25 17.34
C GLY A 2 -6.61 15.94 16.79
N GLN A 3 -5.53 15.81 16.19
CA GLN A 3 -5.17 14.58 15.64
C GLN A 3 -4.91 13.56 16.65
N ALA A 4 -4.60 13.95 17.82
CA ALA A 4 -4.25 13.01 18.85
C ALA A 4 -5.32 11.97 19.09
N ASN A 5 -6.55 12.25 18.67
CA ASN A 5 -7.62 11.31 18.87
C ASN A 5 -7.84 10.35 17.72
N ALA A 6 -7.15 10.54 16.63
CA ALA A 6 -7.30 9.63 15.51
C ALA A 6 -6.56 8.34 15.82
N LYS A 7 -7.28 7.26 15.82
CA LYS A 7 -6.73 5.97 16.18
C LYS A 7 -7.08 4.94 15.12
N LEU A 8 -6.08 4.24 14.63
CA LEU A 8 -6.30 3.21 13.64
C LEU A 8 -6.85 1.96 14.31
N THR A 9 -7.86 1.38 13.71
CA THR A 9 -8.34 0.06 14.10
C THR A 9 -8.27 -0.84 12.88
N LEU A 10 -8.58 -2.11 13.07
CA LEU A 10 -8.60 -3.05 11.96
C LEU A 10 -9.70 -2.73 10.95
N TYR A 11 -10.69 -1.99 11.34
CA TYR A 11 -11.90 -1.77 10.55
C TYR A 11 -12.01 -0.38 9.94
N ASN A 12 -11.09 0.51 10.26
CA ASN A 12 -11.10 1.86 9.68
C ASN A 12 -10.55 1.85 8.27
N SER A 13 -11.10 2.68 7.42
CA SER A 13 -10.40 2.97 6.18
C SER A 13 -9.26 3.92 6.48
N ALA A 14 -8.21 3.81 5.70
CA ALA A 14 -7.01 4.62 5.86
C ALA A 14 -6.23 4.64 4.57
N SER A 15 -5.38 5.63 4.41
CA SER A 15 -4.49 5.70 3.28
C SER A 15 -3.16 5.07 3.65
N TYR A 16 -2.61 4.33 2.71
CA TYR A 16 -1.36 3.61 2.91
C TYR A 16 -0.38 3.90 1.79
N ARG A 17 0.90 3.76 2.10
CA ARG A 17 1.95 3.80 1.10
C ARG A 17 2.75 2.51 1.27
N ILE A 18 2.85 1.74 0.20
CA ILE A 18 3.55 0.46 0.19
C ILE A 18 4.66 0.55 -0.83
N SER A 19 5.88 0.19 -0.44
CA SER A 19 7.00 0.15 -1.36
C SER A 19 7.50 -1.27 -1.47
N ILE A 20 7.68 -1.74 -2.69
CA ILE A 20 8.21 -3.08 -2.97
C ILE A 20 9.40 -2.95 -3.91
N GLN A 21 10.30 -3.92 -3.81
CA GLN A 21 11.45 -3.99 -4.70
C GLN A 21 11.03 -4.71 -5.98
N GLY A 22 11.33 -4.13 -7.11
CA GLY A 22 11.02 -4.74 -8.39
C GLY A 22 9.88 -4.05 -9.10
N HIS A 23 9.45 -4.67 -10.18
CA HIS A 23 8.44 -4.11 -11.07
C HIS A 23 7.15 -4.91 -10.92
N LEU A 24 6.06 -4.24 -10.65
CA LEU A 24 4.76 -4.89 -10.61
C LEU A 24 4.24 -5.01 -12.03
N PRO A 25 3.96 -6.23 -12.51
CA PRO A 25 3.42 -6.39 -13.86
C PRO A 25 2.11 -5.63 -14.00
N SER A 26 1.91 -5.01 -15.16
CA SER A 26 0.75 -4.14 -15.37
C SER A 26 -0.58 -4.84 -15.18
N ILE A 27 -0.62 -6.14 -15.46
CA ILE A 27 -1.86 -6.90 -15.31
C ILE A 27 -2.32 -6.93 -13.84
N TRP A 28 -1.39 -6.72 -12.90
CA TRP A 28 -1.72 -6.74 -11.48
C TRP A 28 -2.03 -5.36 -10.92
N CYS A 29 -1.71 -4.30 -11.65
CA CYS A 29 -1.93 -2.94 -11.14
C CYS A 29 -3.40 -2.68 -10.82
N ASP A 30 -4.32 -3.24 -11.60
CA ASP A 30 -5.75 -3.05 -11.38
C ASP A 30 -6.29 -3.90 -10.24
N ARG A 31 -5.48 -4.75 -9.66
CA ARG A 31 -5.90 -5.68 -8.62
C ARG A 31 -5.34 -5.32 -7.25
N MET A 32 -4.87 -4.10 -7.11
CA MET A 32 -4.25 -3.64 -5.87
C MET A 32 -5.20 -2.76 -5.06
N GLY A 33 -6.47 -3.13 -5.01
CA GLY A 33 -7.43 -2.44 -4.14
C GLY A 33 -7.70 -1.00 -4.56
N GLY A 34 -7.48 -0.68 -5.82
CA GLY A 34 -7.69 0.69 -6.30
C GLY A 34 -6.55 1.63 -5.99
N MET A 35 -5.43 1.14 -5.46
CA MET A 35 -4.28 1.98 -5.18
C MET A 35 -3.60 2.43 -6.47
N ALA A 36 -3.06 3.64 -6.44
CA ALA A 36 -2.26 4.15 -7.55
C ALA A 36 -0.88 3.50 -7.50
N VAL A 37 -0.36 3.12 -8.64
CA VAL A 37 0.91 2.43 -8.75
C VAL A 37 1.88 3.29 -9.54
N SER A 38 3.07 3.50 -9.00
CA SER A 38 4.13 4.21 -9.72
C SER A 38 5.43 3.48 -9.52
N THR A 39 6.35 3.66 -10.45
CA THR A 39 7.66 3.03 -10.39
C THR A 39 8.71 4.11 -10.23
N GLU A 40 9.60 3.92 -9.28
CA GLU A 40 10.75 4.79 -9.06
C GLU A 40 12.00 3.99 -9.35
N ASN A 41 12.99 4.63 -9.91
CA ASN A 41 14.23 3.95 -10.23
C ASN A 41 15.37 4.85 -9.80
N ASP A 42 16.15 4.39 -8.84
CA ASP A 42 17.25 5.17 -8.29
C ASP A 42 18.59 4.82 -8.94
N GLY A 43 18.54 4.18 -10.10
CA GLY A 43 19.74 3.79 -10.82
C GLY A 43 20.20 2.39 -10.54
N HIS A 44 19.54 1.69 -9.63
CA HIS A 44 19.91 0.31 -9.28
C HIS A 44 18.74 -0.62 -9.55
N VAL A 45 17.91 -0.80 -8.55
CA VAL A 45 16.78 -1.72 -8.63
C VAL A 45 15.51 -0.90 -8.67
N PRO A 46 14.58 -1.21 -9.56
CA PRO A 46 13.32 -0.48 -9.57
C PRO A 46 12.56 -0.67 -8.25
N VAL A 47 11.86 0.36 -7.85
CA VAL A 47 10.99 0.31 -6.67
C VAL A 47 9.61 0.69 -7.13
N THR A 48 8.62 -0.15 -6.81
CA THR A 48 7.23 0.14 -7.11
C THR A 48 6.58 0.66 -5.84
N VAL A 49 5.85 1.76 -5.97
CA VAL A 49 5.19 2.42 -4.86
C VAL A 49 3.68 2.39 -5.12
N LEU A 50 2.93 1.87 -4.15
CA LEU A 50 1.48 1.86 -4.20
C LEU A 50 0.96 2.83 -3.15
N THR A 51 0.06 3.73 -3.55
CA THR A 51 -0.53 4.68 -2.62
C THR A 51 -2.03 4.70 -2.81
N GLY A 52 -2.75 4.88 -1.73
CA GLY A 52 -4.19 5.02 -1.82
C GLY A 52 -4.89 4.62 -0.55
N GLN A 53 -6.20 4.77 -0.59
CA GLN A 53 -7.04 4.47 0.54
C GLN A 53 -7.57 3.04 0.44
N LEU A 54 -7.50 2.31 1.53
CA LEU A 54 -8.06 0.97 1.63
C LEU A 54 -9.13 0.98 2.71
N MET A 55 -10.17 0.17 2.52
CA MET A 55 -11.36 0.25 3.36
C MET A 55 -11.14 -0.27 4.78
N ASP A 56 -10.18 -1.16 4.96
CA ASP A 56 -9.85 -1.73 6.27
C ASP A 56 -8.50 -2.43 6.17
N GLN A 57 -8.05 -3.00 7.27
CA GLN A 57 -6.75 -3.68 7.24
C GLN A 57 -6.82 -5.04 6.56
N ALA A 58 -7.99 -5.65 6.46
CA ALA A 58 -8.11 -6.87 5.68
C ALA A 58 -7.78 -6.60 4.21
N ALA A 59 -8.23 -5.46 3.68
CA ALA A 59 -7.89 -5.08 2.31
C ALA A 59 -6.39 -4.86 2.17
N LEU A 60 -5.75 -4.24 3.17
CA LEU A 60 -4.31 -4.05 3.17
C LEU A 60 -3.57 -5.39 3.11
N PHE A 61 -3.96 -6.33 3.95
CA PHE A 61 -3.30 -7.64 3.97
C PHE A 61 -3.58 -8.42 2.70
N GLY A 62 -4.72 -8.19 2.06
CA GLY A 62 -5.00 -8.78 0.75
C GLY A 62 -4.00 -8.31 -0.29
N VAL A 63 -3.71 -7.01 -0.30
CA VAL A 63 -2.70 -6.45 -1.21
C VAL A 63 -1.32 -7.02 -0.89
N LEU A 64 -0.95 -7.05 0.39
CA LEU A 64 0.37 -7.55 0.79
C LEU A 64 0.54 -9.03 0.44
N THR A 65 -0.51 -9.83 0.63
CA THR A 65 -0.47 -11.25 0.30
C THR A 65 -0.28 -11.46 -1.20
N THR A 66 -0.96 -10.64 -2.00
CA THR A 66 -0.80 -10.72 -3.46
C THR A 66 0.63 -10.39 -3.85
N LEU A 67 1.20 -9.33 -3.28
CA LEU A 67 2.58 -8.95 -3.58
C LEU A 67 3.56 -10.06 -3.17
N TYR A 68 3.30 -10.68 -2.03
CA TYR A 68 4.11 -11.79 -1.56
C TYR A 68 4.03 -12.98 -2.54
N SER A 69 2.84 -13.28 -3.03
CA SER A 69 2.64 -14.37 -3.97
C SER A 69 3.37 -14.15 -5.29
N LEU A 70 3.56 -12.89 -5.66
CA LEU A 70 4.29 -12.54 -6.87
C LEU A 70 5.81 -12.54 -6.66
N GLY A 71 6.24 -12.78 -5.43
CA GLY A 71 7.67 -12.84 -5.13
C GLY A 71 8.34 -11.48 -5.04
N LEU A 72 7.57 -10.43 -4.75
CA LEU A 72 8.10 -9.07 -4.70
C LEU A 72 8.46 -8.70 -3.25
N PRO A 73 9.75 -8.45 -2.97
CA PRO A 73 10.15 -8.12 -1.61
C PRO A 73 9.54 -6.81 -1.13
N LEU A 74 9.02 -6.84 0.08
CA LEU A 74 8.41 -5.68 0.69
C LEU A 74 9.48 -4.81 1.33
N LEU A 75 9.49 -3.53 0.98
CA LEU A 75 10.45 -2.58 1.54
C LEU A 75 9.84 -1.77 2.67
N SER A 76 8.61 -1.31 2.51
CA SER A 76 7.96 -0.54 3.56
C SER A 76 6.45 -0.56 3.42
N VAL A 77 5.77 -0.41 4.54
CA VAL A 77 4.32 -0.19 4.60
C VAL A 77 4.10 0.88 5.63
N GLU A 78 3.39 1.94 5.27
CA GLU A 78 3.07 2.95 6.26
C GLU A 78 1.64 3.44 6.07
N CYS A 79 1.00 3.71 7.19
CA CYS A 79 -0.30 4.34 7.19
C CYS A 79 -0.06 5.84 7.16
N THR A 80 -0.48 6.49 6.08
CA THR A 80 -0.19 7.90 5.89
C THR A 80 -1.29 8.80 6.43
N SER A 81 -2.51 8.31 6.45
CA SER A 81 -3.61 9.04 7.09
C SER A 81 -4.72 8.09 7.46
N ILE A 82 -5.46 8.42 8.49
CA ILE A 82 -6.59 7.62 8.96
C ILE A 82 -7.86 8.37 8.62
N THR A 83 -8.79 7.66 7.94
CA THR A 83 -10.06 8.27 7.59
C THR A 83 -10.95 8.31 8.82
N ARG A 84 -11.51 9.48 9.11
CA ARG A 84 -12.42 9.61 10.23
C ARG A 84 -13.83 9.31 9.78
N PRO A 85 -14.63 8.68 10.62
CA PRO A 85 -16.04 8.41 10.28
C PRO A 85 -16.84 9.67 10.19
#